data_4f8f568c3f9b1c5c7d59ecee9a49620a
#
_entry.id   4f8f568c3f9b1c5c7d59ecee9a49620a
#
_cell.length_a   1.000
_cell.length_b   1.000
_cell.length_c   1.000
_cell.angle_alpha   90.00
_cell.angle_beta   90.00
_cell.angle_gamma   90.00
#
_symmetry.space_group_name_H-M   'P 1'
#
loop_
_entity.id
_entity.type
_entity.pdbx_description
1 polymer ?
#
loop_
_entity_poly.entity_id
_entity_poly.type
_entity_poly.pdbx_seq_one_letter_code
_entity_poly.pdbx_strand_id
1 'polypeptide(L)'
;MYYKEKPLIRVGDMIYYGNLTDKYISVIQILDSKEEKGLHISTRLSIKLNQNKGDLKFKPIKKAERDSIYTAIDLAEYWLNEALEMDPA
;
A
#
# COMPACT_ATOMS: atom_id res chain seq x y z
N MET A 1 10.42 -1.18 9.36
CA MET A 1 9.13 -1.14 10.07
C MET A 1 8.23 -2.27 9.58
N TYR A 2 7.43 -2.81 10.47
CA TYR A 2 6.50 -3.89 10.14
C TYR A 2 5.10 -3.51 10.57
N TYR A 3 4.11 -3.97 9.81
CA TYR A 3 2.71 -3.86 10.15
C TYR A 3 2.07 -5.24 9.99
N LYS A 4 1.55 -5.80 11.08
CA LYS A 4 0.94 -7.14 11.09
C LYS A 4 1.85 -8.18 10.42
N GLU A 5 3.09 -8.22 10.87
CA GLU A 5 4.12 -9.18 10.45
C GLU A 5 4.63 -9.04 9.02
N LYS A 6 4.26 -7.96 8.31
CA LYS A 6 4.77 -7.71 6.97
C LYS A 6 5.55 -6.38 6.94
N PRO A 7 6.61 -6.29 6.12
CA PRO A 7 7.38 -5.05 6.03
C PRO A 7 6.55 -3.89 5.51
N LEU A 8 6.77 -2.74 6.10
CA LEU A 8 6.17 -1.48 5.68
C LEU A 8 7.31 -0.49 5.46
N ILE A 9 7.53 -0.08 4.22
CA ILE A 9 8.66 0.78 3.86
C ILE A 9 8.12 2.05 3.21
N ARG A 10 8.59 3.19 3.71
CA ARG A 10 8.21 4.48 3.14
C ARG A 10 9.40 5.10 2.41
N VAL A 11 9.18 5.56 1.18
CA VAL A 11 10.18 6.29 0.39
C VAL A 11 9.47 7.53 -0.17
N GLY A 12 9.77 8.69 0.42
CA GLY A 12 9.09 9.92 0.04
C GLY A 12 7.58 9.83 0.25
N ASP A 13 6.82 10.00 -0.81
CA ASP A 13 5.35 9.94 -0.78
C ASP A 13 4.80 8.55 -1.07
N MET A 14 5.66 7.55 -1.19
CA MET A 14 5.26 6.17 -1.49
C MET A 14 5.48 5.29 -0.28
N ILE A 15 4.50 4.44 0.00
CA ILE A 15 4.58 3.46 1.08
C ILE A 15 4.36 2.08 0.45
N TYR A 16 5.31 1.17 0.67
CA TYR A 16 5.26 -0.20 0.16
C TYR A 16 4.95 -1.14 1.29
N TYR A 17 3.91 -1.95 1.14
CA TYR A 17 3.48 -2.90 2.16
C TYR A 17 3.48 -4.31 1.58
N GLY A 18 4.26 -5.20 2.20
CA GLY A 18 4.39 -6.60 1.81
C GLY A 18 5.85 -6.99 1.63
N ASN A 19 6.08 -8.29 1.47
CA ASN A 19 7.42 -8.81 1.22
C ASN A 19 7.78 -8.69 -0.25
N LEU A 20 9.01 -8.30 -0.56
CA LEU A 20 9.48 -8.20 -1.93
C LEU A 20 9.51 -9.55 -2.64
N THR A 21 9.51 -10.64 -1.87
CA THR A 21 9.48 -12.00 -2.42
C THR A 21 8.07 -12.53 -2.65
N ASP A 22 7.06 -11.82 -2.18
CA ASP A 22 5.67 -12.20 -2.38
C ASP A 22 5.22 -11.88 -3.80
N LYS A 23 4.20 -12.59 -4.23
CA LYS A 23 3.63 -12.45 -5.57
C LYS A 23 2.91 -11.11 -5.76
N TYR A 24 2.44 -10.53 -4.68
CA TYR A 24 1.71 -9.27 -4.69
C TYR A 24 2.29 -8.31 -3.67
N ILE A 25 2.14 -7.03 -3.94
CA ILE A 25 2.55 -5.97 -3.02
C ILE A 25 1.54 -4.84 -3.06
N SER A 26 1.24 -4.27 -1.91
CA SER A 26 0.37 -3.10 -1.83
C SER A 26 1.21 -1.84 -1.82
N VAL A 27 0.80 -0.86 -2.60
CA VAL A 27 1.50 0.44 -2.68
C VAL A 27 0.51 1.54 -2.35
N ILE A 28 0.91 2.39 -1.41
CA ILE A 28 0.11 3.56 -1.02
C ILE A 28 0.89 4.79 -1.46
N GLN A 29 0.25 5.66 -2.23
CA GLN A 29 0.84 6.93 -2.66
C GLN A 29 0.10 8.06 -1.97
N ILE A 30 0.85 8.95 -1.33
CA ILE A 30 0.28 10.14 -0.72
C ILE A 30 0.12 11.19 -1.82
N LEU A 31 -1.13 11.53 -2.14
CA LEU A 31 -1.44 12.45 -3.23
C LEU A 31 -1.52 13.89 -2.75
N ASP A 32 -2.07 14.08 -1.56
CA ASP A 32 -2.23 15.39 -0.95
C ASP A 32 -1.99 15.30 0.54
N SER A 33 -1.47 16.40 1.09
CA SER A 33 -1.30 16.52 2.53
C SER A 33 -1.50 17.99 2.91
N LYS A 34 -1.80 18.23 4.18
CA LYS A 34 -1.88 19.58 4.73
C LYS A 34 -1.04 19.64 6.00
N GLU A 35 -0.61 20.86 6.33
CA GLU A 35 0.10 21.10 7.56
C GLU A 35 -0.86 21.74 8.55
N GLU A 36 -0.95 21.19 9.74
CA GLU A 36 -1.83 21.70 10.79
C GLU A 36 -1.10 21.57 12.11
N LYS A 37 -0.91 22.70 12.79
CA LYS A 37 -0.21 22.76 14.08
C LYS A 37 1.16 22.11 14.04
N GLY A 38 1.90 22.28 12.94
CA GLY A 38 3.22 21.71 12.77
C GLY A 38 3.26 20.25 12.36
N LEU A 39 2.10 19.63 12.13
CA LEU A 39 2.01 18.24 11.70
C LEU A 39 1.57 18.16 10.24
N HIS A 40 2.17 17.22 9.52
CA HIS A 40 1.75 16.91 8.15
C HIS A 40 0.69 15.82 8.21
N ILE A 41 -0.50 16.13 7.73
CA ILE A 41 -1.63 15.21 7.71
C ILE A 41 -1.94 14.87 6.26
N SER A 42 -1.89 13.58 5.93
CA SER A 42 -2.25 13.10 4.60
C SER A 42 -3.76 13.22 4.42
N THR A 43 -4.19 13.97 3.41
CA THR A 43 -5.61 14.22 3.16
C THR A 43 -6.15 13.42 2.00
N ARG A 44 -5.27 12.82 1.19
CA ARG A 44 -5.69 12.03 0.04
C ARG A 44 -4.59 11.03 -0.30
N LEU A 45 -4.96 9.74 -0.32
CA LEU A 45 -4.02 8.67 -0.59
C LEU A 45 -4.61 7.73 -1.63
N SER A 46 -3.75 7.25 -2.53
CA SER A 46 -4.11 6.22 -3.51
C SER A 46 -3.53 4.89 -3.04
N ILE A 47 -4.37 3.84 -3.01
CA ILE A 47 -3.94 2.50 -2.64
C ILE A 47 -4.04 1.63 -3.88
N LYS A 48 -2.97 0.90 -4.19
CA LYS A 48 -2.92 0.00 -5.33
C LYS A 48 -2.40 -1.36 -4.88
N LEU A 49 -3.03 -2.41 -5.38
CA LEU A 49 -2.51 -3.76 -5.23
C LEU A 49 -1.83 -4.13 -6.54
N ASN A 50 -0.52 -4.31 -6.50
CA ASN A 50 0.29 -4.60 -7.68
C ASN A 50 0.75 -6.04 -7.69
N GLN A 51 0.85 -6.62 -8.89
CA GLN A 51 1.51 -7.89 -9.08
C GLN A 51 3.02 -7.65 -9.07
N ASN A 52 3.75 -8.44 -8.28
CA ASN A 52 5.16 -8.20 -8.02
C ASN A 52 6.10 -9.12 -8.79
N LYS A 53 5.59 -9.96 -9.69
CA LYS A 53 6.38 -10.90 -10.46
C LYS A 53 5.91 -10.97 -11.90
N GLY A 54 6.82 -11.36 -12.79
CA GLY A 54 6.52 -11.59 -14.19
C GLY A 54 6.38 -10.31 -14.99
N ASP A 55 5.83 -10.45 -16.19
CA ASP A 55 5.68 -9.34 -17.13
C ASP A 55 4.65 -8.33 -16.69
N LEU A 56 3.83 -8.69 -15.69
CA LEU A 56 2.80 -7.81 -15.15
C LEU A 56 3.25 -7.04 -13.91
N LYS A 57 4.56 -7.07 -13.64
CA LYS A 57 5.14 -6.36 -12.51
C LYS A 57 4.76 -4.88 -12.57
N PHE A 58 4.33 -4.34 -11.42
CA PHE A 58 3.87 -2.95 -11.27
C PHE A 58 2.54 -2.63 -11.93
N LYS A 59 1.88 -3.60 -12.54
CA LYS A 59 0.55 -3.37 -13.09
C LYS A 59 -0.48 -3.49 -11.96
N PRO A 60 -1.28 -2.46 -11.71
CA PRO A 60 -2.24 -2.51 -10.60
C PRO A 60 -3.40 -3.45 -10.91
N ILE A 61 -3.74 -4.30 -9.94
CA ILE A 61 -4.88 -5.20 -10.02
C ILE A 61 -6.12 -4.53 -9.42
N LYS A 62 -5.92 -3.79 -8.32
CA LYS A 62 -6.96 -3.04 -7.64
C LYS A 62 -6.45 -1.65 -7.33
N LYS A 63 -7.36 -0.68 -7.30
CA LYS A 63 -7.03 0.71 -7.01
C LYS A 63 -8.18 1.35 -6.25
N ALA A 64 -7.85 2.14 -5.25
CA ALA A 64 -8.82 2.92 -4.49
C ALA A 64 -8.16 4.17 -3.93
N GLU A 65 -8.97 5.09 -3.40
CA GLU A 65 -8.47 6.28 -2.72
C GLU A 65 -9.11 6.38 -1.34
N ARG A 66 -8.35 6.92 -0.41
CA ARG A 66 -8.82 7.15 0.97
C ARG A 66 -8.30 8.50 1.44
N ASP A 67 -8.93 9.02 2.48
CA ASP A 67 -8.59 10.32 3.05
C ASP A 67 -7.81 10.21 4.36
N SER A 68 -7.46 8.99 4.77
CA SER A 68 -6.73 8.74 6.01
C SER A 68 -5.68 7.66 5.79
N ILE A 69 -4.48 7.88 6.34
CA ILE A 69 -3.41 6.89 6.27
C ILE A 69 -3.81 5.58 6.96
N TYR A 70 -4.59 5.65 8.03
CA TYR A 70 -5.01 4.47 8.77
C TYR A 70 -5.93 3.58 7.94
N THR A 71 -6.93 4.17 7.29
CA THR A 71 -7.83 3.40 6.42
C THR A 71 -7.12 2.92 5.17
N ALA A 72 -6.13 3.69 4.67
CA ALA A 72 -5.33 3.27 3.53
C ALA A 72 -4.51 2.03 3.86
N ILE A 73 -3.85 2.02 5.02
CA ILE A 73 -3.05 0.87 5.45
C ILE A 73 -3.93 -0.35 5.69
N ASP A 74 -5.09 -0.18 6.33
CA ASP A 74 -6.02 -1.28 6.54
C ASP A 74 -6.48 -1.90 5.23
N LEU A 75 -6.79 -1.08 4.25
CA LEU A 75 -7.20 -1.57 2.94
C LEU A 75 -6.06 -2.27 2.22
N ALA A 76 -4.85 -1.73 2.31
CA ALA A 76 -3.66 -2.35 1.71
C ALA A 76 -3.42 -3.73 2.31
N GLU A 77 -3.52 -3.86 3.62
CA GLU A 77 -3.37 -5.13 4.31
C GLU A 77 -4.45 -6.12 3.89
N TYR A 78 -5.70 -5.69 3.86
CA TYR A 78 -6.82 -6.54 3.46
C TYR A 78 -6.65 -7.09 2.04
N TRP A 79 -6.34 -6.21 1.10
CA TRP A 79 -6.15 -6.60 -0.29
C TRP A 79 -4.98 -7.56 -0.46
N LEU A 80 -3.87 -7.29 0.24
CA LEU A 80 -2.69 -8.12 0.14
C LEU A 80 -2.96 -9.53 0.66
N ASN A 81 -3.58 -9.63 1.83
CA ASN A 81 -3.90 -10.93 2.42
C ASN A 81 -4.90 -11.71 1.56
N GLU A 82 -5.91 -11.03 1.03
CA GLU A 82 -6.89 -11.65 0.14
C GLU A 82 -6.21 -12.20 -1.11
N ALA A 83 -5.35 -11.41 -1.74
CA ALA A 83 -4.65 -11.84 -2.95
C ALA A 83 -3.73 -13.03 -2.69
N LEU A 84 -3.00 -13.01 -1.58
CA LEU A 84 -2.09 -14.10 -1.23
C LEU A 84 -2.83 -15.38 -0.86
N GLU A 85 -4.04 -15.28 -0.31
CA GLU A 85 -4.87 -16.44 -0.02
C GLU A 85 -5.47 -17.05 -1.28
N MET A 86 -5.89 -16.21 -2.23
CA MET A 86 -6.51 -16.66 -3.47
C MET A 86 -5.49 -17.24 -4.45
N ASP A 87 -4.27 -16.73 -4.41
CA ASP A 87 -3.23 -17.12 -5.35
C ASP A 87 -1.89 -17.20 -4.60
N PRO A 88 -1.72 -18.20 -3.75
CA PRO A 88 -0.47 -18.35 -2.99
C PRO A 88 0.71 -18.63 -3.90
N ALA A 89 1.82 -18.01 -3.55
CA ALA A 89 3.05 -18.13 -4.33
C ALA A 89 3.71 -19.51 -4.17
#